data_744a054ad2117a57f2bd96b7200bef68
#
_entry.id   744a054ad2117a57f2bd96b7200bef68
#
_cell.length_a   1.000
_cell.length_b   1.000
_cell.length_c   1.000
_cell.angle_alpha   90.00
_cell.angle_beta   90.00
_cell.angle_gamma   90.00
#
_symmetry.space_group_name_H-M   'P 1'
#
loop_
_entity.id
_entity.type
_entity.pdbx_description
1 polymer ?
#
loop_
_entity_poly.entity_id
_entity_poly.type
_entity_poly.pdbx_seq_one_letter_code
_entity_poly.pdbx_strand_id
1 'polypeptide(L)'
;EWTARQAYIALGNLLSAAAALRIDACPMEGFDRGQVDEILDLEAQGLTTAVIIPIGYRSEADDTQHYKKVRRSEESLFEYK
;
A
#
# COMPACT_ATOMS: atom_id res chain seq x y z
N GLU A 1 0.85 -10.14 -14.53
CA GLU A 1 0.00 -8.96 -14.60
C GLU A 1 -1.38 -9.18 -13.99
N TRP A 2 -2.08 -10.23 -14.46
CA TRP A 2 -3.41 -10.49 -13.93
C TRP A 2 -3.39 -10.83 -12.44
N THR A 3 -2.44 -11.65 -12.01
CA THR A 3 -2.29 -12.00 -10.58
C THR A 3 -1.90 -10.78 -9.74
N ALA A 4 -1.06 -9.89 -10.27
CA ALA A 4 -0.72 -8.66 -9.58
C ALA A 4 -1.94 -7.77 -9.39
N ARG A 5 -2.81 -7.68 -10.40
CA ARG A 5 -4.05 -6.92 -10.30
C ARG A 5 -4.97 -7.49 -9.22
N GLN A 6 -5.03 -8.82 -9.11
CA GLN A 6 -5.81 -9.47 -8.05
C GLN A 6 -5.26 -9.10 -6.66
N ALA A 7 -3.94 -9.03 -6.53
CA ALA A 7 -3.30 -8.62 -5.28
C ALA A 7 -3.70 -7.19 -4.90
N TYR A 8 -3.77 -6.29 -5.86
CA TYR A 8 -4.17 -4.90 -5.60
C TYR A 8 -5.65 -4.79 -5.23
N ILE A 9 -6.51 -5.64 -5.77
CA ILE A 9 -7.91 -5.69 -5.36
C ILE A 9 -8.01 -6.12 -3.89
N ALA A 10 -7.26 -7.15 -3.51
CA ALA A 10 -7.21 -7.60 -2.12
C ALA A 10 -6.64 -6.51 -1.21
N LEU A 11 -5.64 -5.75 -1.70
CA LEU A 11 -5.07 -4.63 -0.96
C LEU A 11 -6.13 -3.57 -0.65
N GLY A 12 -6.96 -3.23 -1.63
CA GLY A 12 -8.04 -2.27 -1.43
C GLY A 12 -8.99 -2.70 -0.32
N ASN A 13 -9.38 -3.98 -0.32
CA ASN A 13 -10.23 -4.53 0.73
C ASN A 13 -9.55 -4.48 2.10
N LEU A 14 -8.26 -4.79 2.16
CA LEU A 14 -7.50 -4.75 3.40
C LEU A 14 -7.42 -3.32 3.96
N LEU A 15 -7.17 -2.34 3.09
CA LEU A 15 -7.11 -0.94 3.50
C LEU A 15 -8.44 -0.46 4.09
N SER A 16 -9.54 -0.85 3.47
CA SER A 16 -10.88 -0.50 3.97
C SER A 16 -11.17 -1.17 5.30
N ALA A 17 -10.81 -2.44 5.45
CA ALA A 17 -11.00 -3.17 6.71
C ALA A 17 -10.15 -2.58 7.83
N ALA A 18 -8.90 -2.24 7.54
CA ALA A 18 -8.01 -1.62 8.52
C ALA A 18 -8.57 -0.28 8.99
N ALA A 19 -9.06 0.54 8.07
CA ALA A 19 -9.66 1.82 8.41
C ALA A 19 -10.88 1.65 9.31
N ALA A 20 -11.73 0.67 9.01
CA ALA A 20 -12.92 0.39 9.83
C ALA A 20 -12.56 -0.03 11.26
N LEU A 21 -11.43 -0.71 11.43
CA LEU A 21 -10.93 -1.16 12.73
C LEU A 21 -10.00 -0.14 13.39
N ARG A 22 -9.77 1.02 12.75
CA ARG A 22 -8.84 2.05 13.21
C ARG A 22 -7.41 1.54 13.35
N ILE A 23 -7.02 0.66 12.44
CA ILE A 23 -5.65 0.17 12.31
C ILE A 23 -4.99 0.92 11.16
N ASP A 24 -3.80 1.44 11.41
CA ASP A 24 -3.07 2.15 10.36
C ASP A 24 -2.44 1.17 9.39
N ALA A 25 -2.41 1.57 8.12
CA ALA A 25 -1.84 0.79 7.05
C ALA A 25 -1.09 1.70 6.10
N CYS A 26 0.01 1.20 5.55
CA CYS A 26 0.85 1.97 4.64
C CYS A 26 1.27 1.11 3.46
N PRO A 27 0.55 1.16 2.33
CA PRO A 27 0.96 0.40 1.16
C PRO A 27 2.24 0.98 0.57
N MET A 28 3.18 0.12 0.20
CA MET A 28 4.47 0.53 -0.33
C MET A 28 4.83 -0.25 -1.58
N GLU A 29 5.31 0.47 -2.59
CA GLU A 29 5.87 -0.11 -3.81
C GLU A 29 7.33 0.31 -4.00
N GLY A 30 7.81 1.31 -3.26
CA GLY A 30 9.15 1.88 -3.39
C GLY A 30 10.22 1.08 -2.68
N PHE A 31 10.29 -0.22 -2.93
CA PHE A 31 11.29 -1.12 -2.37
C PHE A 31 11.94 -1.93 -3.48
N ASP A 32 13.09 -2.53 -3.16
CA ASP A 32 13.77 -3.42 -4.11
C ASP A 32 13.11 -4.81 -4.05
N ARG A 33 12.34 -5.14 -5.09
CA ARG A 33 11.60 -6.39 -5.15
C ARG A 33 12.52 -7.61 -5.11
N GLY A 34 13.65 -7.52 -5.81
CA GLY A 34 14.60 -8.63 -5.84
C GLY A 34 15.15 -8.95 -4.46
N GLN A 35 15.50 -7.92 -3.68
CA GLN A 35 16.00 -8.12 -2.33
C GLN A 35 14.94 -8.67 -1.38
N VAL A 36 13.72 -8.17 -1.49
CA VAL A 36 12.60 -8.67 -0.67
C VAL A 36 12.30 -10.12 -1.03
N ASP A 37 12.25 -10.43 -2.32
CA ASP A 37 11.99 -11.79 -2.79
C ASP A 37 13.07 -12.77 -2.27
N GLU A 38 14.32 -12.32 -2.25
CA GLU A 38 15.43 -13.12 -1.72
C GLU A 38 15.28 -13.35 -0.22
N ILE A 39 14.98 -12.31 0.54
CA ILE A 39 14.81 -12.42 2.00
C ILE A 39 13.67 -13.37 2.36
N LEU A 40 12.58 -13.32 1.61
CA LEU A 40 11.41 -14.15 1.86
C LEU A 40 11.44 -15.49 1.13
N ASP A 41 12.49 -15.73 0.32
CA ASP A 41 12.66 -16.96 -0.47
C ASP A 41 11.49 -17.23 -1.40
N LEU A 42 11.00 -16.18 -2.05
CA LEU A 42 9.83 -16.29 -2.93
C LEU A 42 10.15 -16.87 -4.30
N GLU A 43 11.35 -16.62 -4.82
CA GLU A 43 11.75 -17.13 -6.13
C GLU A 43 11.67 -18.64 -6.21
N ALA A 44 12.10 -19.33 -5.15
CA ALA A 44 12.06 -20.79 -5.10
C ALA A 44 10.62 -21.32 -5.15
N GLN A 45 9.64 -20.48 -4.84
CA GLN A 45 8.23 -20.81 -4.86
C GLN A 45 7.53 -20.30 -6.13
N GLY A 46 8.28 -19.71 -7.06
CA GLY A 46 7.72 -19.14 -8.27
C GLY A 46 6.91 -17.87 -8.04
N LEU A 47 7.23 -17.12 -6.98
CA LEU A 47 6.51 -15.93 -6.57
C LEU A 47 7.39 -14.69 -6.66
N THR A 48 6.78 -13.52 -6.71
CA THR A 48 7.48 -12.26 -6.61
C THR A 48 6.61 -11.26 -5.84
N THR A 49 7.27 -10.32 -5.16
CA THR A 49 6.57 -9.30 -4.39
C THR A 49 5.95 -8.27 -5.31
N ALA A 50 4.69 -7.93 -5.10
CA ALA A 50 4.01 -6.85 -5.82
C ALA A 50 3.94 -5.58 -4.98
N VAL A 51 3.56 -5.72 -3.72
CA VAL A 51 3.34 -4.61 -2.81
C VAL A 51 3.56 -5.08 -1.38
N ILE A 52 4.00 -4.18 -0.53
CA ILE A 52 4.14 -4.43 0.92
C ILE A 52 3.19 -3.47 1.63
N ILE A 53 2.49 -3.99 2.63
CA ILE A 53 1.59 -3.18 3.44
C ILE A 53 1.80 -3.48 4.92
N PRO A 54 2.65 -2.71 5.62
CA PRO A 54 2.73 -2.81 7.07
C PRO A 54 1.44 -2.28 7.69
N ILE A 55 0.95 -2.97 8.70
CA ILE A 55 -0.24 -2.57 9.45
C ILE A 55 0.07 -2.55 10.94
N GLY A 56 -0.62 -1.69 11.67
CA GLY A 56 -0.43 -1.58 13.11
C GLY A 56 -0.99 -0.28 13.64
N TYR A 57 -0.79 -0.04 14.91
CA TYR A 57 -1.19 1.22 15.52
C TYR A 57 -0.04 2.22 15.40
N ARG A 58 -0.39 3.47 15.04
CA ARG A 58 0.62 4.50 14.84
C ARG A 58 1.34 4.86 16.12
N SER A 59 2.61 5.20 15.97
CA SER A 59 3.39 5.76 17.07
C SER A 59 3.02 7.22 17.29
N GLU A 60 3.02 7.67 18.53
CA GLU A 60 2.85 9.09 18.85
C GLU A 60 4.02 9.92 18.29
N ALA A 61 5.16 9.29 18.08
CA ALA A 61 6.35 9.95 17.52
C ALA A 61 6.29 10.09 15.99
N ASP A 62 5.27 9.57 15.33
CA ASP A 62 5.13 9.68 13.88
C ASP A 62 4.66 11.09 13.49
N ASP A 63 5.58 11.91 13.00
CA ASP A 63 5.29 13.27 12.61
C ASP A 63 4.42 13.37 11.36
N THR A 64 4.50 12.36 10.47
CA THR A 64 3.77 12.40 9.21
C THR A 64 2.27 12.36 9.40
N GLN A 65 1.78 11.84 10.53
CA GLN A 65 0.35 11.81 10.83
C GLN A 65 -0.25 13.21 10.93
N HIS A 66 0.58 14.21 11.22
CA HIS A 66 0.14 15.60 11.36
C HIS A 66 0.32 16.42 10.10
N TYR A 67 0.91 15.83 9.04
CA TYR A 67 1.12 16.53 7.78
C TYR A 67 -0.22 16.70 7.06
N LYS A 68 -0.40 17.86 6.47
CA LYS A 68 -1.58 18.10 5.64
C LYS A 68 -1.48 17.27 4.36
N LYS A 69 -2.61 16.74 3.94
CA LYS A 69 -2.67 16.05 2.67
C LYS A 69 -2.51 17.02 1.52
N VAL A 70 -1.76 16.59 0.52
CA VAL A 70 -1.59 17.34 -0.71
C VAL A 70 -2.35 16.60 -1.80
N ARG A 71 -3.30 17.28 -2.43
CA ARG A 71 -4.13 16.72 -3.48
C ARG A 71 -4.19 17.70 -4.65
N ARG A 72 -4.30 17.16 -5.84
CA ARG A 72 -4.66 18.00 -6.97
C ARG A 72 -6.08 18.50 -6.78
N SER A 73 -6.34 19.70 -7.30
CA SER A 73 -7.70 20.23 -7.26
C SER A 73 -8.64 19.32 -8.00
N GLU A 74 -9.90 19.34 -7.63
CA GLU A 74 -10.95 18.60 -8.32
C GLU A 74 -10.98 18.93 -9.81
N GLU A 75 -10.78 20.19 -10.14
CA GLU A 75 -10.77 20.66 -11.54
C GLU A 75 -9.66 20.04 -12.36
N SER A 76 -8.50 19.75 -11.76
CA SER A 76 -7.37 19.13 -12.48
C SER A 76 -7.49 17.60 -12.57
N LEU A 77 -8.28 16.97 -11.71
CA LEU A 77 -8.42 15.51 -11.66
C LEU A 77 -9.59 15.01 -12.47
N PHE A 78 -10.66 15.79 -12.56
CA PHE A 78 -11.91 15.37 -13.20
C PHE A 78 -12.28 16.30 -14.35
N GLU A 79 -12.75 15.70 -15.42
CA GLU A 79 -13.27 16.44 -16.57
C GLU A 79 -14.79 16.36 -16.52
N TYR A 80 -15.42 17.51 -16.35
CA TYR A 80 -16.88 17.62 -16.31
C TYR A 80 -17.42 18.07 -17.68
N LYS A 81 -18.44 17.42 -18.13
CA LYS A 81 -19.05 17.73 -19.43
C LYS A 81 -20.50 18.13 -19.27
#